data_4ec018381c6d73dae29f8e6ee59668fd
#
_entry.id   4ec018381c6d73dae29f8e6ee59668fd
#
_cell.length_a   1.000
_cell.length_b   1.000
_cell.length_c   1.000
_cell.angle_alpha   90.00
_cell.angle_beta   90.00
_cell.angle_gamma   90.00
#
_symmetry.space_group_name_H-M   'P 1'
#
loop_
_entity.id
_entity.type
_entity.pdbx_description
1 polymer ?
#
loop_
_entity_poly.entity_id
_entity_poly.type
_entity_poly.pdbx_seq_one_letter_code
_entity_poly.pdbx_strand_id
1 'polypeptide(L)'
;MYRFIISSVLCVIAVNHAAWSEEIPVIWQITEGLQAPESAYVDHDSGILFLSQIGEGGGDGKDGDGWISKLSVQGEMLENKWVEGFNSPKGLRSHEGTLWVSDIDRIVAINIEAGEVIKEVPVPEAQFLNDLATGPDGAVYVADMLASKVYKYHNDELSVYLEGSLIESPNGLLVSEGQLILGAWGLNIQEDFSTQILGRLIEIDMTTLKRRVITTKPTGNLDGVESDGLGGYTVTDWRAGKVFHIAGNGTTRTLLEFDMGAADHAFLIDSKTLILPHMMDNTLTAYDLSEAIK
;
A
#
# COMPACT_ATOMS: atom_id res chain seq x y z
N MET A 1 -13.75 -66.73 -44.32
CA MET A 1 -13.12 -66.53 -43.01
C MET A 1 -12.92 -65.02 -42.80
N TYR A 2 -13.95 -64.34 -42.29
CA TYR A 2 -13.92 -62.87 -42.06
C TYR A 2 -13.58 -62.62 -40.58
N ARG A 3 -12.46 -61.87 -40.36
CA ARG A 3 -12.08 -61.40 -39.01
C ARG A 3 -12.67 -60.00 -38.78
N PHE A 4 -13.56 -59.86 -37.83
CA PHE A 4 -14.00 -58.57 -37.33
C PHE A 4 -12.95 -58.02 -36.36
N ILE A 5 -12.46 -56.81 -36.62
CA ILE A 5 -11.64 -56.05 -35.72
C ILE A 5 -12.57 -55.11 -34.96
N ILE A 6 -12.72 -55.29 -33.65
CA ILE A 6 -13.46 -54.39 -32.77
C ILE A 6 -12.46 -53.32 -32.29
N SER A 7 -12.66 -52.08 -32.72
CA SER A 7 -11.90 -50.92 -32.26
C SER A 7 -12.61 -50.33 -31.05
N SER A 8 -12.04 -50.51 -29.88
CA SER A 8 -12.53 -49.86 -28.63
C SER A 8 -12.07 -48.39 -28.61
N VAL A 9 -13.00 -47.47 -28.72
CA VAL A 9 -12.77 -46.04 -28.50
C VAL A 9 -12.78 -45.76 -27.01
N LEU A 10 -11.62 -45.43 -26.45
CA LEU A 10 -11.48 -44.97 -25.05
C LEU A 10 -11.89 -43.51 -25.01
N CYS A 11 -13.08 -43.22 -24.46
CA CYS A 11 -13.54 -41.85 -24.22
C CYS A 11 -12.86 -41.34 -22.89
N VAL A 12 -11.84 -40.50 -23.02
CA VAL A 12 -11.25 -39.80 -21.89
C VAL A 12 -12.14 -38.60 -21.53
N ILE A 13 -12.92 -38.74 -20.48
CA ILE A 13 -13.66 -37.62 -19.89
C ILE A 13 -12.65 -36.75 -19.15
N ALA A 14 -12.28 -35.60 -19.74
CA ALA A 14 -11.56 -34.54 -19.04
C ALA A 14 -12.52 -33.91 -18.03
N VAL A 15 -12.34 -34.24 -16.74
CA VAL A 15 -13.00 -33.53 -15.65
C VAL A 15 -12.31 -32.19 -15.53
N ASN A 16 -12.92 -31.14 -16.08
CA ASN A 16 -12.52 -29.77 -15.78
C ASN A 16 -12.85 -29.51 -14.31
N HIS A 17 -11.85 -29.55 -13.46
CA HIS A 17 -11.94 -28.95 -12.14
C HIS A 17 -11.93 -27.43 -12.38
N ALA A 18 -13.13 -26.82 -12.44
CA ALA A 18 -13.25 -25.41 -12.18
C ALA A 18 -12.75 -25.20 -10.74
N ALA A 19 -11.59 -24.56 -10.59
CA ALA A 19 -11.16 -24.06 -9.30
C ALA A 19 -12.20 -23.00 -8.91
N TRP A 20 -13.05 -23.31 -7.95
CA TRP A 20 -13.89 -22.34 -7.28
C TRP A 20 -12.90 -21.45 -6.51
N SER A 21 -12.67 -20.23 -6.96
CA SER A 21 -12.10 -19.21 -6.09
C SER A 21 -13.21 -18.92 -5.09
N GLU A 22 -13.05 -19.33 -3.83
CA GLU A 22 -13.94 -18.86 -2.77
C GLU A 22 -13.87 -17.33 -2.80
N GLU A 23 -15.06 -16.72 -2.87
CA GLU A 23 -15.19 -15.27 -2.83
C GLU A 23 -14.69 -14.79 -1.47
N ILE A 24 -13.73 -13.84 -1.47
CA ILE A 24 -13.17 -13.31 -0.24
C ILE A 24 -14.26 -12.49 0.47
N PRO A 25 -14.61 -12.85 1.73
CA PRO A 25 -15.71 -12.20 2.42
C PRO A 25 -15.41 -10.73 2.75
N VAL A 26 -16.41 -9.87 2.56
CA VAL A 26 -16.41 -8.51 3.10
C VAL A 26 -16.87 -8.57 4.56
N ILE A 27 -16.07 -8.00 5.48
CA ILE A 27 -16.39 -7.89 6.90
C ILE A 27 -17.27 -6.67 7.14
N TRP A 28 -16.84 -5.52 6.63
CA TRP A 28 -17.59 -4.26 6.67
C TRP A 28 -17.14 -3.34 5.52
N GLN A 29 -17.99 -2.34 5.22
CA GLN A 29 -17.70 -1.32 4.21
C GLN A 29 -18.27 0.04 4.65
N ILE A 30 -17.51 1.10 4.42
CA ILE A 30 -17.91 2.50 4.57
C ILE A 30 -18.01 3.11 3.18
N THR A 31 -19.14 3.78 2.90
CA THR A 31 -19.43 4.42 1.60
C THR A 31 -19.85 5.89 1.73
N GLU A 32 -19.88 6.43 2.96
CA GLU A 32 -20.30 7.79 3.24
C GLU A 32 -19.22 8.54 4.03
N GLY A 33 -19.10 9.84 3.78
CA GLY A 33 -18.17 10.72 4.49
C GLY A 33 -16.70 10.54 4.08
N LEU A 34 -16.44 9.85 2.98
CA LEU A 34 -15.10 9.66 2.42
C LEU A 34 -14.94 10.45 1.12
N GLN A 35 -13.72 10.92 0.88
CA GLN A 35 -13.38 11.61 -0.37
C GLN A 35 -11.94 11.34 -0.76
N ALA A 36 -11.75 10.56 -1.82
CA ALA A 36 -10.47 10.06 -2.28
C ALA A 36 -9.61 9.50 -1.14
N PRO A 37 -10.13 8.48 -0.37
CA PRO A 37 -9.36 7.85 0.70
C PRO A 37 -8.13 7.17 0.11
N GLU A 38 -6.96 7.45 0.70
CA GLU A 38 -5.70 7.06 0.06
C GLU A 38 -4.89 6.07 0.90
N SER A 39 -4.68 6.32 2.19
CA SER A 39 -3.94 5.39 3.05
C SER A 39 -4.75 5.03 4.29
N ALA A 40 -4.88 3.74 4.55
CA ALA A 40 -5.42 3.19 5.79
C ALA A 40 -4.27 2.61 6.64
N TYR A 41 -4.13 3.10 7.87
CA TYR A 41 -3.08 2.67 8.79
C TYR A 41 -3.64 2.41 10.19
N VAL A 42 -3.32 1.27 10.79
CA VAL A 42 -3.69 0.97 12.17
C VAL A 42 -2.50 1.23 13.09
N ASP A 43 -2.64 2.19 13.98
CA ASP A 43 -1.67 2.42 15.05
C ASP A 43 -1.79 1.32 16.10
N HIS A 44 -0.72 0.54 16.26
CA HIS A 44 -0.71 -0.64 17.14
C HIS A 44 -0.83 -0.28 18.62
N ASP A 45 -0.39 0.91 19.03
CA ASP A 45 -0.40 1.32 20.44
C ASP A 45 -1.81 1.73 20.89
N SER A 46 -2.54 2.46 20.04
CA SER A 46 -3.90 2.91 20.35
C SER A 46 -5.01 2.00 19.82
N GLY A 47 -4.72 1.16 18.82
CA GLY A 47 -5.71 0.37 18.09
C GLY A 47 -6.61 1.19 17.18
N ILE A 48 -6.26 2.46 16.93
CA ILE A 48 -7.01 3.37 16.06
C ILE A 48 -6.61 3.14 14.61
N LEU A 49 -7.60 3.06 13.73
CA LEU A 49 -7.43 3.12 12.29
C LEU A 49 -7.43 4.60 11.86
N PHE A 50 -6.33 5.06 11.31
CA PHE A 50 -6.22 6.35 10.65
C PHE A 50 -6.45 6.18 9.15
N LEU A 51 -7.11 7.17 8.54
CA LEU A 51 -7.38 7.20 7.11
C LEU A 51 -7.04 8.58 6.56
N SER A 52 -6.12 8.67 5.63
CA SER A 52 -5.87 9.90 4.87
C SER A 52 -6.91 10.04 3.78
N GLN A 53 -7.34 11.27 3.56
CA GLN A 53 -8.31 11.63 2.54
C GLN A 53 -7.81 12.85 1.78
N ILE A 54 -7.65 12.69 0.48
CA ILE A 54 -7.06 13.71 -0.39
C ILE A 54 -7.97 14.92 -0.53
N GLY A 55 -9.28 14.74 -0.53
CA GLY A 55 -10.24 15.82 -0.81
C GLY A 55 -10.61 15.91 -2.31
N GLU A 56 -11.10 17.07 -2.75
CA GLU A 56 -11.57 17.29 -4.12
C GLU A 56 -10.44 17.66 -5.10
N GLY A 57 -9.32 18.19 -4.60
CA GLY A 57 -8.24 18.77 -5.39
C GLY A 57 -7.40 17.79 -6.19
N GLY A 58 -7.61 16.49 -5.99
CA GLY A 58 -6.81 15.44 -6.64
C GLY A 58 -5.45 15.20 -6.01
N GLY A 59 -4.74 14.16 -6.48
CA GLY A 59 -3.53 13.63 -5.84
C GLY A 59 -2.30 14.55 -5.84
N ASP A 60 -2.33 15.68 -6.55
CA ASP A 60 -1.27 16.69 -6.63
C ASP A 60 -1.76 18.12 -6.29
N GLY A 61 -3.02 18.27 -5.88
CA GLY A 61 -3.62 19.54 -5.47
C GLY A 61 -2.93 20.13 -4.24
N LYS A 62 -2.74 21.45 -4.22
CA LYS A 62 -2.23 22.22 -3.05
C LYS A 62 -3.27 23.22 -2.61
N ASP A 63 -4.42 22.74 -2.17
CA ASP A 63 -5.63 23.54 -1.88
C ASP A 63 -6.03 23.52 -0.41
N GLY A 64 -5.42 22.65 0.40
CA GLY A 64 -5.65 22.57 1.83
C GLY A 64 -6.97 21.90 2.21
N ASP A 65 -7.60 21.16 1.32
CA ASP A 65 -8.90 20.51 1.56
C ASP A 65 -8.81 19.07 2.07
N GLY A 66 -7.59 18.48 2.09
CA GLY A 66 -7.32 17.16 2.61
C GLY A 66 -7.37 17.06 4.13
N TRP A 67 -7.62 15.86 4.65
CA TRP A 67 -7.73 15.61 6.09
C TRP A 67 -7.37 14.18 6.48
N ILE A 68 -7.20 13.96 7.79
CA ILE A 68 -7.05 12.64 8.39
C ILE A 68 -8.31 12.34 9.21
N SER A 69 -8.86 11.14 9.06
CA SER A 69 -9.97 10.62 9.85
C SER A 69 -9.51 9.56 10.85
N LYS A 70 -10.22 9.43 11.97
CA LYS A 70 -10.09 8.33 12.93
C LYS A 70 -11.28 7.38 12.82
N LEU A 71 -10.98 6.09 12.79
CA LEU A 71 -11.97 5.03 12.76
C LEU A 71 -11.59 3.93 13.77
N SER A 72 -12.57 3.12 14.15
CA SER A 72 -12.26 1.83 14.77
C SER A 72 -11.88 0.79 13.70
N VAL A 73 -11.15 -0.24 14.08
CA VAL A 73 -10.84 -1.37 13.17
C VAL A 73 -12.09 -2.19 12.80
N GLN A 74 -13.24 -1.92 13.45
CA GLN A 74 -14.55 -2.50 13.13
C GLN A 74 -15.33 -1.65 12.10
N GLY A 75 -14.76 -0.56 11.60
CA GLY A 75 -15.38 0.29 10.59
C GLY A 75 -16.33 1.37 11.15
N GLU A 76 -16.22 1.72 12.43
CA GLU A 76 -16.97 2.84 12.99
C GLU A 76 -16.18 4.13 12.79
N MET A 77 -16.78 5.16 12.18
CA MET A 77 -16.20 6.49 12.07
C MET A 77 -16.23 7.17 13.45
N LEU A 78 -15.07 7.26 14.11
CA LEU A 78 -14.93 7.88 15.43
C LEU A 78 -14.86 9.40 15.30
N GLU A 79 -14.07 9.91 14.36
CA GLU A 79 -13.90 11.32 14.08
C GLU A 79 -13.54 11.50 12.61
N ASN A 80 -14.51 11.97 11.81
CA ASN A 80 -14.22 12.41 10.46
C ASN A 80 -13.53 13.78 10.53
N LYS A 81 -12.56 14.05 9.71
CA LYS A 81 -11.80 15.31 9.73
C LYS A 81 -11.17 15.62 11.11
N TRP A 82 -10.48 14.61 11.68
CA TRP A 82 -9.79 14.75 12.97
C TRP A 82 -8.66 15.80 12.91
N VAL A 83 -7.91 15.85 11.82
CA VAL A 83 -6.93 16.90 11.53
C VAL A 83 -7.10 17.29 10.06
N GLU A 84 -7.29 18.58 9.82
CA GLU A 84 -7.55 19.19 8.50
C GLU A 84 -6.39 20.07 8.03
N GLY A 85 -6.45 20.56 6.80
CA GLY A 85 -5.48 21.53 6.25
C GLY A 85 -4.29 20.89 5.57
N PHE A 86 -4.44 19.64 5.13
CA PHE A 86 -3.49 18.98 4.24
C PHE A 86 -3.79 19.34 2.78
N ASN A 87 -2.77 19.29 1.96
CA ASN A 87 -2.94 19.50 0.52
C ASN A 87 -3.47 18.23 -0.15
N SER A 88 -2.73 17.13 0.00
CA SER A 88 -3.08 15.83 -0.56
C SER A 88 -2.38 14.75 0.26
N PRO A 89 -2.88 14.51 1.51
CA PRO A 89 -2.23 13.59 2.43
C PRO A 89 -2.31 12.15 1.91
N LYS A 90 -1.19 11.43 2.00
CA LYS A 90 -1.06 10.05 1.51
C LYS A 90 -0.65 9.13 2.64
N GLY A 91 0.54 8.54 2.55
CA GLY A 91 1.01 7.54 3.50
C GLY A 91 0.96 7.96 4.96
N LEU A 92 0.66 7.02 5.82
CA LEU A 92 0.48 7.18 7.27
C LEU A 92 1.29 6.12 8.02
N ARG A 93 2.14 6.53 8.99
CA ARG A 93 2.78 5.59 9.93
C ARG A 93 3.00 6.28 11.28
N SER A 94 2.89 5.54 12.37
CA SER A 94 3.13 6.08 13.71
C SER A 94 4.47 5.62 14.29
N HIS A 95 4.96 6.40 15.24
CA HIS A 95 6.05 6.03 16.13
C HIS A 95 5.91 6.78 17.46
N GLU A 96 5.87 6.06 18.57
CA GLU A 96 5.82 6.62 19.95
C GLU A 96 4.79 7.77 20.12
N GLY A 97 3.52 7.52 19.74
CA GLY A 97 2.42 8.47 19.91
C GLY A 97 2.41 9.64 18.90
N THR A 98 3.27 9.59 17.90
CA THR A 98 3.31 10.55 16.79
C THR A 98 2.86 9.87 15.51
N LEU A 99 1.83 10.39 14.85
CA LEU A 99 1.44 9.99 13.51
C LEU A 99 2.18 10.86 12.49
N TRP A 100 2.91 10.23 11.60
CA TRP A 100 3.58 10.86 10.47
C TRP A 100 2.73 10.72 9.23
N VAL A 101 2.64 11.81 8.46
CA VAL A 101 1.84 11.92 7.23
C VAL A 101 2.71 12.51 6.13
N SER A 102 2.72 11.91 4.96
CA SER A 102 3.27 12.53 3.76
C SER A 102 2.21 13.40 3.08
N ASP A 103 2.60 14.61 2.64
CA ASP A 103 1.67 15.58 2.05
C ASP A 103 2.36 16.34 0.90
N ILE A 104 2.36 15.75 -0.28
CA ILE A 104 2.95 16.24 -1.56
C ILE A 104 4.44 16.62 -1.47
N ASP A 105 4.80 17.66 -0.71
CA ASP A 105 6.14 18.22 -0.61
C ASP A 105 6.57 18.51 0.83
N ARG A 106 5.84 17.96 1.81
CA ARG A 106 6.16 18.03 3.23
C ARG A 106 5.84 16.73 3.95
N ILE A 107 6.48 16.51 5.09
CA ILE A 107 6.14 15.47 6.05
C ILE A 107 5.55 16.18 7.26
N VAL A 108 4.40 15.71 7.75
CA VAL A 108 3.68 16.31 8.88
C VAL A 108 3.68 15.34 10.05
N ALA A 109 3.99 15.81 11.25
CA ALA A 109 3.89 15.05 12.49
C ALA A 109 2.70 15.54 13.32
N ILE A 110 1.86 14.61 13.74
CA ILE A 110 0.66 14.86 14.55
C ILE A 110 0.80 14.12 15.88
N ASN A 111 0.56 14.81 16.99
CA ASN A 111 0.41 14.15 18.29
C ASN A 111 -0.93 13.38 18.28
N ILE A 112 -0.89 12.05 18.46
CA ILE A 112 -2.10 11.20 18.36
C ILE A 112 -3.09 11.49 19.48
N GLU A 113 -2.63 11.78 20.70
CA GLU A 113 -3.48 12.05 21.84
C GLU A 113 -4.17 13.42 21.71
N ALA A 114 -3.40 14.45 21.34
CA ALA A 114 -3.90 15.82 21.27
C ALA A 114 -4.66 16.14 19.96
N GLY A 115 -4.37 15.44 18.87
CA GLY A 115 -4.89 15.79 17.52
C GLY A 115 -4.28 17.08 16.98
N GLU A 116 -3.05 17.40 17.39
CA GLU A 116 -2.38 18.64 17.01
C GLU A 116 -1.18 18.37 16.12
N VAL A 117 -1.04 19.16 15.06
CA VAL A 117 0.20 19.18 14.26
C VAL A 117 1.32 19.75 15.12
N ILE A 118 2.35 18.94 15.38
CA ILE A 118 3.49 19.31 16.21
C ILE A 118 4.74 19.66 15.39
N LYS A 119 4.78 19.25 14.13
CA LYS A 119 5.90 19.56 13.23
C LYS A 119 5.49 19.45 11.77
N GLU A 120 6.06 20.32 10.96
CA GLU A 120 6.07 20.22 9.50
C GLU A 120 7.51 20.24 9.01
N VAL A 121 7.86 19.31 8.14
CA VAL A 121 9.18 19.15 7.55
C VAL A 121 9.06 19.33 6.04
N PRO A 122 9.39 20.52 5.50
CA PRO A 122 9.42 20.72 4.05
C PRO A 122 10.44 19.79 3.38
N VAL A 123 10.09 19.28 2.20
CA VAL A 123 10.99 18.53 1.32
C VAL A 123 11.12 19.30 0.00
N PRO A 124 12.01 20.31 -0.09
CA PRO A 124 11.98 21.30 -1.17
C PRO A 124 12.19 20.74 -2.58
N GLU A 125 12.86 19.58 -2.69
CA GLU A 125 13.11 18.91 -3.97
C GLU A 125 12.09 17.83 -4.32
N ALA A 126 11.05 17.64 -3.46
CA ALA A 126 10.03 16.65 -3.71
C ALA A 126 9.23 16.98 -4.97
N GLN A 127 8.94 15.93 -5.73
CA GLN A 127 8.06 16.01 -6.89
C GLN A 127 6.68 15.40 -6.59
N PHE A 128 6.64 14.31 -5.80
CA PHE A 128 5.40 13.63 -5.43
C PHE A 128 5.67 12.68 -4.26
N LEU A 129 5.69 13.23 -3.03
CA LEU A 129 5.76 12.37 -1.85
C LEU A 129 4.51 11.49 -1.79
N ASN A 130 4.72 10.21 -1.55
CA ASN A 130 3.63 9.27 -1.46
C ASN A 130 3.67 8.51 -0.13
N ASP A 131 4.01 7.23 -0.09
CA ASP A 131 3.98 6.49 1.16
C ASP A 131 5.20 6.79 2.05
N LEU A 132 5.05 6.46 3.34
CA LEU A 132 6.13 6.57 4.30
C LEU A 132 6.18 5.38 5.26
N ALA A 133 7.32 5.14 5.85
CA ALA A 133 7.54 4.12 6.86
C ALA A 133 8.36 4.67 8.02
N THR A 134 8.13 4.16 9.24
CA THR A 134 8.91 4.50 10.42
C THR A 134 9.86 3.37 10.80
N GLY A 135 11.10 3.72 11.12
CA GLY A 135 12.08 2.80 11.68
C GLY A 135 11.92 2.65 13.20
N PRO A 136 12.49 1.58 13.79
CA PRO A 136 12.44 1.37 15.25
C PRO A 136 13.21 2.42 16.04
N ASP A 137 14.06 3.20 15.39
CA ASP A 137 14.82 4.33 15.93
C ASP A 137 14.09 5.67 15.77
N GLY A 138 12.83 5.66 15.33
CA GLY A 138 12.03 6.86 15.06
C GLY A 138 12.40 7.58 13.74
N ALA A 139 13.28 7.01 12.93
CA ALA A 139 13.53 7.56 11.61
C ALA A 139 12.30 7.39 10.71
N VAL A 140 11.99 8.43 9.93
CA VAL A 140 10.90 8.44 8.96
C VAL A 140 11.50 8.36 7.56
N TYR A 141 11.07 7.37 6.79
CA TYR A 141 11.42 7.20 5.39
C TYR A 141 10.21 7.56 4.54
N VAL A 142 10.38 8.39 3.51
CA VAL A 142 9.28 8.80 2.64
C VAL A 142 9.67 8.63 1.18
N ALA A 143 8.78 8.00 0.42
CA ALA A 143 8.94 7.82 -1.01
C ALA A 143 8.60 9.10 -1.77
N ASP A 144 9.43 9.44 -2.75
CA ASP A 144 9.12 10.41 -3.80
C ASP A 144 9.04 9.67 -5.12
N MET A 145 7.85 9.33 -5.51
CA MET A 145 7.59 8.45 -6.65
C MET A 145 8.10 9.04 -7.96
N LEU A 146 7.81 10.30 -8.23
CA LEU A 146 8.21 10.95 -9.50
C LEU A 146 9.70 11.28 -9.56
N ALA A 147 10.33 11.60 -8.43
CA ALA A 147 11.78 11.82 -8.36
C ALA A 147 12.59 10.51 -8.30
N SER A 148 11.93 9.35 -8.11
CA SER A 148 12.60 8.07 -7.84
C SER A 148 13.60 8.18 -6.71
N LYS A 149 13.13 8.67 -5.55
CA LYS A 149 13.92 8.86 -4.34
C LYS A 149 13.20 8.27 -3.12
N VAL A 150 13.96 7.96 -2.08
CA VAL A 150 13.48 7.82 -0.70
C VAL A 150 14.26 8.82 0.15
N TYR A 151 13.55 9.70 0.83
CA TYR A 151 14.16 10.58 1.83
C TYR A 151 14.12 9.90 3.21
N LYS A 152 15.08 10.27 4.07
CA LYS A 152 15.12 9.94 5.49
C LYS A 152 15.09 11.21 6.30
N TYR A 153 14.13 11.33 7.22
CA TYR A 153 14.10 12.34 8.27
C TYR A 153 14.39 11.68 9.60
N HIS A 154 15.42 12.15 10.30
CA HIS A 154 15.82 11.63 11.61
C HIS A 154 16.62 12.69 12.36
N ASN A 155 16.38 12.88 13.66
CA ASN A 155 17.07 13.84 14.53
C ASN A 155 17.10 15.27 13.93
N ASP A 156 15.95 15.74 13.43
CA ASP A 156 15.78 17.04 12.77
C ASP A 156 16.59 17.24 11.48
N GLU A 157 17.13 16.18 10.91
CA GLU A 157 17.85 16.22 9.63
C GLU A 157 17.08 15.46 8.56
N LEU A 158 16.89 16.12 7.40
CA LEU A 158 16.34 15.52 6.19
C LEU A 158 17.47 15.24 5.22
N SER A 159 17.51 14.03 4.66
CA SER A 159 18.53 13.61 3.69
C SER A 159 17.94 12.68 2.63
N VAL A 160 18.59 12.58 1.48
CA VAL A 160 18.29 11.54 0.50
C VAL A 160 18.88 10.22 1.01
N TYR A 161 18.04 9.21 1.18
CA TYR A 161 18.44 7.87 1.63
C TYR A 161 18.74 6.94 0.47
N LEU A 162 17.86 6.93 -0.55
CA LEU A 162 18.01 6.16 -1.79
C LEU A 162 17.60 7.01 -2.97
N GLU A 163 18.23 6.81 -4.13
CA GLU A 163 17.85 7.47 -5.38
C GLU A 163 18.22 6.66 -6.62
N GLY A 164 17.53 6.93 -7.70
CA GLY A 164 17.85 6.44 -9.04
C GLY A 164 16.98 5.29 -9.52
N SER A 165 17.21 4.89 -10.77
CA SER A 165 16.33 3.95 -11.49
C SER A 165 16.30 2.53 -10.91
N LEU A 166 17.24 2.16 -10.04
CA LEU A 166 17.26 0.83 -9.44
C LEU A 166 16.15 0.63 -8.38
N ILE A 167 15.57 1.70 -7.85
CA ILE A 167 14.42 1.63 -6.94
C ILE A 167 13.08 1.77 -7.65
N GLU A 168 13.08 1.95 -8.98
CA GLU A 168 11.94 1.84 -9.88
C GLU A 168 10.73 2.72 -9.51
N SER A 169 11.00 3.99 -9.10
CA SER A 169 9.98 4.94 -8.63
C SER A 169 9.19 4.35 -7.45
N PRO A 170 9.78 4.33 -6.25
CA PRO A 170 9.14 3.75 -5.07
C PRO A 170 7.88 4.52 -4.73
N ASN A 171 6.83 3.78 -4.39
CA ASN A 171 5.56 4.29 -3.91
C ASN A 171 5.30 3.75 -2.51
N GLY A 172 4.85 2.50 -2.36
CA GLY A 172 4.67 1.86 -1.07
C GLY A 172 5.98 1.62 -0.30
N LEU A 173 5.96 1.84 1.01
CA LEU A 173 7.09 1.62 1.90
C LEU A 173 6.71 0.82 3.14
N LEU A 174 7.55 -0.17 3.50
CA LEU A 174 7.45 -0.89 4.76
C LEU A 174 8.84 -1.10 5.36
N VAL A 175 9.03 -0.73 6.62
CA VAL A 175 10.21 -1.13 7.40
C VAL A 175 9.87 -2.40 8.20
N SER A 176 10.58 -3.47 7.95
CA SER A 176 10.40 -4.75 8.63
C SER A 176 11.73 -5.48 8.81
N GLU A 177 12.05 -5.95 10.01
CA GLU A 177 13.22 -6.79 10.32
C GLU A 177 14.56 -6.25 9.78
N GLY A 178 14.75 -4.91 9.83
CA GLY A 178 15.98 -4.26 9.34
C GLY A 178 16.06 -4.15 7.81
N GLN A 179 14.95 -4.40 7.13
CA GLN A 179 14.77 -4.22 5.70
C GLN A 179 13.81 -3.06 5.43
N LEU A 180 14.06 -2.30 4.38
CA LEU A 180 13.10 -1.40 3.77
C LEU A 180 12.54 -2.07 2.52
N ILE A 181 11.24 -2.35 2.52
CA ILE A 181 10.53 -2.94 1.39
C ILE A 181 9.91 -1.83 0.58
N LEU A 182 10.11 -1.86 -0.73
CA LEU A 182 9.62 -0.87 -1.68
C LEU A 182 8.60 -1.52 -2.61
N GLY A 183 7.37 -1.06 -2.59
CA GLY A 183 6.39 -1.25 -3.65
C GLY A 183 6.70 -0.24 -4.77
N ALA A 184 7.33 -0.70 -5.85
CA ALA A 184 7.72 0.22 -6.91
C ALA A 184 6.58 0.45 -7.89
N TRP A 185 6.40 1.72 -8.28
CA TRP A 185 5.41 2.11 -9.31
C TRP A 185 5.83 1.64 -10.71
N GLY A 186 7.12 1.73 -11.02
CA GLY A 186 7.69 1.29 -12.29
C GLY A 186 8.58 2.32 -12.96
N LEU A 187 8.90 2.09 -14.23
CA LEU A 187 9.85 2.92 -14.96
C LEU A 187 9.17 3.63 -16.13
N ASN A 188 9.72 4.83 -16.45
CA ASN A 188 9.24 5.69 -17.51
C ASN A 188 7.76 6.05 -17.33
N ILE A 189 7.46 6.67 -16.17
CA ILE A 189 6.13 7.18 -15.84
C ILE A 189 5.72 8.23 -16.88
N GLN A 190 4.48 8.11 -17.37
CA GLN A 190 3.88 9.02 -18.34
C GLN A 190 3.04 10.08 -17.61
N GLU A 191 2.56 11.10 -18.32
CA GLU A 191 1.72 12.17 -17.77
C GLU A 191 0.41 11.65 -17.13
N ASP A 192 -0.10 10.50 -17.59
CA ASP A 192 -1.29 9.83 -17.03
C ASP A 192 -0.94 8.84 -15.91
N PHE A 193 0.26 8.90 -15.36
CA PHE A 193 0.82 7.98 -14.37
C PHE A 193 0.93 6.52 -14.83
N SER A 194 0.70 6.20 -16.10
CA SER A 194 1.05 4.88 -16.65
C SER A 194 2.56 4.72 -16.75
N THR A 195 3.03 3.47 -16.82
CA THR A 195 4.45 3.15 -16.93
C THR A 195 4.73 2.28 -18.14
N GLN A 196 5.89 2.46 -18.76
CA GLN A 196 6.32 1.56 -19.84
C GLN A 196 6.76 0.20 -19.31
N ILE A 197 7.26 0.16 -18.09
CA ILE A 197 7.67 -1.06 -17.38
C ILE A 197 7.05 -0.99 -15.99
N LEU A 198 6.22 -1.97 -15.66
CA LEU A 198 5.63 -2.12 -14.34
C LEU A 198 6.69 -2.30 -13.27
N GLY A 199 6.41 -1.85 -12.07
CA GLY A 199 7.29 -1.95 -10.92
C GLY A 199 7.36 -3.36 -10.34
N ARG A 200 8.25 -3.51 -9.38
CA ARG A 200 8.53 -4.74 -8.64
C ARG A 200 8.50 -4.50 -7.14
N LEU A 201 8.33 -5.57 -6.39
CA LEU A 201 8.60 -5.53 -4.97
C LEU A 201 10.11 -5.70 -4.75
N ILE A 202 10.72 -4.75 -4.04
CA ILE A 202 12.16 -4.62 -3.85
C ILE A 202 12.45 -4.55 -2.36
N GLU A 203 13.50 -5.20 -1.91
CA GLU A 203 14.02 -5.16 -0.56
C GLU A 203 15.38 -4.47 -0.53
N ILE A 204 15.58 -3.61 0.45
CA ILE A 204 16.84 -2.91 0.73
C ILE A 204 17.27 -3.28 2.16
N ASP A 205 18.41 -3.93 2.31
CA ASP A 205 19.04 -4.11 3.61
C ASP A 205 19.47 -2.73 4.17
N MET A 206 18.86 -2.32 5.28
CA MET A 206 19.02 -0.95 5.80
C MET A 206 20.41 -0.68 6.38
N THR A 207 21.20 -1.72 6.66
CA THR A 207 22.57 -1.59 7.16
C THR A 207 23.58 -1.47 6.02
N THR A 208 23.42 -2.30 4.99
CA THR A 208 24.40 -2.43 3.90
C THR A 208 23.98 -1.72 2.62
N LEU A 209 22.73 -1.26 2.54
CA LEU A 209 22.04 -0.71 1.37
C LEU A 209 22.04 -1.67 0.17
N LYS A 210 22.22 -2.96 0.41
CA LYS A 210 22.13 -3.96 -0.65
C LYS A 210 20.68 -4.16 -1.07
N ARG A 211 20.47 -4.12 -2.37
CA ARG A 211 19.19 -4.35 -3.01
C ARG A 211 19.00 -5.83 -3.34
N ARG A 212 17.82 -6.35 -3.03
CA ARG A 212 17.29 -7.64 -3.52
C ARG A 212 15.96 -7.40 -4.20
N VAL A 213 15.75 -7.92 -5.38
CA VAL A 213 14.46 -7.91 -6.07
C VAL A 213 13.66 -9.11 -5.58
N ILE A 214 12.52 -8.88 -4.94
CA ILE A 214 11.63 -9.94 -4.46
C ILE A 214 10.87 -10.53 -5.65
N THR A 215 10.16 -9.72 -6.43
CA THR A 215 9.46 -10.18 -7.64
C THR A 215 10.37 -10.03 -8.86
N THR A 216 10.83 -11.15 -9.43
CA THR A 216 11.78 -11.13 -10.55
C THR A 216 11.18 -10.57 -11.86
N LYS A 217 9.84 -10.64 -12.01
CA LYS A 217 9.11 -10.07 -13.13
C LYS A 217 8.47 -8.74 -12.71
N PRO A 218 8.32 -7.79 -13.65
CA PRO A 218 7.44 -6.63 -13.43
C PRO A 218 6.05 -7.09 -13.01
N THR A 219 5.51 -6.49 -11.93
CA THR A 219 4.33 -7.00 -11.23
C THR A 219 3.14 -6.07 -11.36
N GLY A 220 3.31 -4.78 -11.10
CA GLY A 220 2.23 -3.80 -11.11
C GLY A 220 2.72 -2.36 -10.94
N ASN A 221 1.79 -1.42 -10.90
CA ASN A 221 2.02 -0.09 -10.35
C ASN A 221 1.73 -0.19 -8.85
N LEU A 222 2.76 -0.71 -8.13
CA LEU A 222 2.61 -1.11 -6.73
C LEU A 222 2.45 0.13 -5.85
N ASP A 223 1.49 0.03 -4.92
CA ASP A 223 1.14 1.07 -3.97
C ASP A 223 1.39 0.55 -2.54
N GLY A 224 0.37 0.35 -1.71
CA GLY A 224 0.55 -0.12 -0.35
C GLY A 224 1.28 -1.46 -0.21
N VAL A 225 2.10 -1.58 0.83
CA VAL A 225 2.86 -2.81 1.16
C VAL A 225 2.77 -3.07 2.65
N GLU A 226 2.21 -4.24 3.04
CA GLU A 226 2.12 -4.68 4.42
C GLU A 226 2.66 -6.11 4.59
N SER A 227 3.23 -6.42 5.76
CA SER A 227 3.69 -7.77 6.10
C SER A 227 2.52 -8.69 6.38
N ASP A 228 2.57 -9.94 5.88
CA ASP A 228 1.58 -10.97 6.22
C ASP A 228 1.86 -11.67 7.56
N GLY A 229 3.00 -11.34 8.21
CA GLY A 229 3.48 -12.00 9.42
C GLY A 229 4.03 -13.40 9.22
N LEU A 230 4.14 -13.89 7.97
CA LEU A 230 4.62 -15.22 7.61
C LEU A 230 5.85 -15.16 6.69
N GLY A 231 6.40 -13.97 6.50
CA GLY A 231 7.55 -13.71 5.61
C GLY A 231 7.16 -13.40 4.17
N GLY A 232 5.90 -13.09 3.93
CA GLY A 232 5.36 -12.54 2.70
C GLY A 232 4.70 -11.19 2.92
N TYR A 233 4.01 -10.71 1.90
CA TYR A 233 3.45 -9.36 1.86
C TYR A 233 2.08 -9.35 1.20
N THR A 234 1.17 -8.50 1.68
CA THR A 234 0.03 -8.01 0.92
C THR A 234 0.45 -6.72 0.21
N VAL A 235 0.12 -6.60 -1.07
CA VAL A 235 0.56 -5.49 -1.90
C VAL A 235 -0.57 -5.07 -2.83
N THR A 236 -0.83 -3.78 -2.94
CA THR A 236 -1.81 -3.24 -3.89
C THR A 236 -1.15 -2.83 -5.21
N ASP A 237 -1.91 -2.92 -6.30
CA ASP A 237 -1.63 -2.30 -7.60
C ASP A 237 -2.74 -1.29 -7.86
N TRP A 238 -2.43 -0.01 -7.68
CA TRP A 238 -3.41 1.05 -7.77
C TRP A 238 -4.08 1.14 -9.14
N ARG A 239 -3.28 1.02 -10.22
CA ARG A 239 -3.80 1.17 -11.59
C ARG A 239 -4.60 -0.02 -12.07
N ALA A 240 -4.16 -1.22 -11.75
CA ALA A 240 -4.87 -2.43 -12.13
C ALA A 240 -5.98 -2.81 -11.15
N GLY A 241 -6.14 -2.07 -10.02
CA GLY A 241 -7.15 -2.35 -9.00
C GLY A 241 -6.95 -3.71 -8.34
N LYS A 242 -5.70 -4.13 -8.10
CA LYS A 242 -5.43 -5.49 -7.59
C LYS A 242 -4.85 -5.48 -6.19
N VAL A 243 -5.18 -6.54 -5.46
CA VAL A 243 -4.46 -6.92 -4.24
C VAL A 243 -3.73 -8.22 -4.49
N PHE A 244 -2.43 -8.20 -4.27
CA PHE A 244 -1.57 -9.38 -4.37
C PHE A 244 -1.19 -9.91 -2.98
N HIS A 245 -1.02 -11.22 -2.89
CA HIS A 245 -0.15 -11.83 -1.90
C HIS A 245 1.17 -12.20 -2.58
N ILE A 246 2.28 -11.70 -2.05
CA ILE A 246 3.62 -11.94 -2.57
C ILE A 246 4.43 -12.64 -1.49
N ALA A 247 4.73 -13.92 -1.69
CA ALA A 247 5.57 -14.66 -0.76
C ALA A 247 7.03 -14.14 -0.79
N GLY A 248 7.80 -14.34 0.28
CA GLY A 248 9.19 -13.89 0.39
C GLY A 248 10.15 -14.41 -0.70
N ASN A 249 9.77 -15.47 -1.42
CA ASN A 249 10.46 -15.97 -2.61
C ASN A 249 10.02 -15.31 -3.92
N GLY A 250 9.10 -14.34 -3.87
CA GLY A 250 8.57 -13.60 -5.03
C GLY A 250 7.43 -14.27 -5.79
N THR A 251 6.91 -15.40 -5.29
CA THR A 251 5.68 -15.99 -5.86
C THR A 251 4.51 -15.06 -5.60
N THR A 252 3.88 -14.60 -6.68
CA THR A 252 2.78 -13.63 -6.64
C THR A 252 1.46 -14.30 -6.96
N ARG A 253 0.43 -14.02 -6.16
CA ARG A 253 -0.95 -14.45 -6.37
C ARG A 253 -1.90 -13.27 -6.23
N THR A 254 -2.80 -13.06 -7.18
CA THR A 254 -3.89 -12.09 -7.04
C THR A 254 -4.92 -12.64 -6.05
N LEU A 255 -5.26 -11.83 -5.05
CA LEU A 255 -6.30 -12.11 -4.05
C LEU A 255 -7.62 -11.46 -4.46
N LEU A 256 -7.58 -10.19 -4.81
CA LEU A 256 -8.74 -9.37 -5.16
C LEU A 256 -8.46 -8.59 -6.43
N GLU A 257 -9.51 -8.27 -7.18
CA GLU A 257 -9.44 -7.47 -8.40
C GLU A 257 -10.68 -6.56 -8.49
N PHE A 258 -10.46 -5.27 -8.72
CA PHE A 258 -11.43 -4.18 -8.77
C PHE A 258 -11.15 -3.28 -9.98
N ASP A 259 -11.88 -2.19 -10.10
CA ASP A 259 -11.48 -1.06 -10.92
C ASP A 259 -10.27 -0.34 -10.32
N MET A 260 -9.69 0.60 -11.05
CA MET A 260 -8.53 1.40 -10.62
C MET A 260 -8.78 2.11 -9.27
N GLY A 261 -7.77 2.17 -8.41
CA GLY A 261 -7.84 2.90 -7.14
C GLY A 261 -7.69 2.04 -5.88
N ALA A 262 -7.16 0.81 -6.00
CA ALA A 262 -6.74 0.02 -4.83
C ALA A 262 -5.50 0.67 -4.21
N ALA A 263 -5.70 1.50 -3.17
CA ALA A 263 -4.70 2.40 -2.60
C ALA A 263 -3.91 1.75 -1.44
N ASP A 264 -3.16 2.54 -0.65
CA ASP A 264 -2.39 2.01 0.49
C ASP A 264 -3.32 1.48 1.58
N HIS A 265 -3.00 0.31 2.11
CA HIS A 265 -3.90 -0.49 2.93
C HIS A 265 -3.31 -0.85 4.29
N ALA A 266 -4.16 -1.13 5.27
CA ALA A 266 -3.75 -1.80 6.50
C ALA A 266 -3.96 -3.32 6.40
N PHE A 267 -3.08 -4.08 7.04
CA PHE A 267 -3.25 -5.51 7.21
C PHE A 267 -3.12 -5.92 8.68
N LEU A 268 -4.20 -6.44 9.26
CA LEU A 268 -4.22 -6.94 10.63
C LEU A 268 -3.75 -8.40 10.64
N ILE A 269 -2.50 -8.62 11.04
CA ILE A 269 -1.83 -9.93 10.98
C ILE A 269 -2.61 -11.01 11.73
N ASP A 270 -3.09 -10.73 12.95
CA ASP A 270 -3.75 -11.71 13.80
C ASP A 270 -5.08 -12.21 13.26
N SER A 271 -5.89 -11.32 12.70
CA SER A 271 -7.20 -11.65 12.11
C SER A 271 -7.15 -11.90 10.62
N LYS A 272 -5.99 -11.67 9.96
CA LYS A 272 -5.85 -11.69 8.50
C LYS A 272 -6.85 -10.77 7.79
N THR A 273 -7.13 -9.62 8.40
CA THR A 273 -8.05 -8.63 7.86
C THR A 273 -7.29 -7.60 7.03
N LEU A 274 -7.67 -7.46 5.77
CA LEU A 274 -7.22 -6.38 4.89
C LEU A 274 -8.22 -5.22 4.99
N ILE A 275 -7.76 -4.01 5.28
CA ILE A 275 -8.59 -2.79 5.25
C ILE A 275 -8.11 -1.94 4.09
N LEU A 276 -8.89 -1.87 3.02
CA LEU A 276 -8.52 -1.32 1.73
C LEU A 276 -9.33 -0.07 1.38
N PRO A 277 -8.68 1.09 1.20
CA PRO A 277 -9.30 2.24 0.56
C PRO A 277 -9.45 1.99 -0.95
N HIS A 278 -10.66 2.22 -1.47
CA HIS A 278 -10.94 2.30 -2.91
C HIS A 278 -11.05 3.78 -3.27
N MET A 279 -9.93 4.37 -3.60
CA MET A 279 -9.79 5.82 -3.76
C MET A 279 -10.78 6.42 -4.75
N MET A 280 -10.95 5.77 -5.91
CA MET A 280 -11.82 6.27 -6.99
C MET A 280 -13.31 6.09 -6.71
N ASP A 281 -13.66 5.15 -5.84
CA ASP A 281 -15.05 4.85 -5.47
C ASP A 281 -15.49 5.55 -4.16
N ASN A 282 -14.55 6.24 -3.48
CA ASN A 282 -14.79 6.86 -2.18
C ASN A 282 -15.30 5.86 -1.14
N THR A 283 -14.69 4.67 -1.09
CA THR A 283 -15.08 3.63 -0.13
C THR A 283 -13.88 3.09 0.64
N LEU A 284 -14.15 2.56 1.84
CA LEU A 284 -13.19 1.84 2.65
C LEU A 284 -13.80 0.49 3.00
N THR A 285 -13.11 -0.61 2.67
CA THR A 285 -13.67 -1.96 2.83
C THR A 285 -12.71 -2.87 3.58
N ALA A 286 -13.20 -3.62 4.55
CA ALA A 286 -12.46 -4.67 5.22
C ALA A 286 -12.82 -6.05 4.65
N TYR A 287 -11.78 -6.84 4.36
CA TYR A 287 -11.88 -8.18 3.78
C TYR A 287 -11.26 -9.22 4.71
N ASP A 288 -11.88 -10.39 4.80
CA ASP A 288 -11.33 -11.55 5.53
C ASP A 288 -10.44 -12.38 4.60
N LEU A 289 -9.13 -12.32 4.82
CA LEU A 289 -8.13 -13.09 4.06
C LEU A 289 -7.68 -14.37 4.78
N SER A 290 -8.35 -14.80 5.86
CA SER A 290 -7.93 -15.94 6.70
C SER A 290 -7.82 -17.25 5.93
N GLU A 291 -8.69 -17.50 4.96
CA GLU A 291 -8.63 -18.67 4.09
C GLU A 291 -7.64 -18.49 2.92
N ALA A 292 -7.33 -17.25 2.57
CA ALA A 292 -6.45 -16.92 1.46
C ALA A 292 -4.96 -16.88 1.86
N ILE A 293 -4.62 -16.51 3.09
CA ILE A 293 -3.24 -16.40 3.60
C ILE A 293 -3.06 -17.40 4.75
N LYS A 294 -2.39 -18.50 4.46
CA LYS A 294 -2.16 -19.63 5.40
C LYS A 294 -0.68 -19.86 5.66
#